data_f7e575d1a9d440bba7c43426ab1a3e79
#
_entry.id   f7e575d1a9d440bba7c43426ab1a3e79
#
_cell.length_a   1.000
_cell.length_b   1.000
_cell.length_c   1.000
_cell.angle_alpha   90.00
_cell.angle_beta   90.00
_cell.angle_gamma   90.00
#
_symmetry.space_group_name_H-M   'P 1'
#
loop_
_entity.id
_entity.type
_entity.pdbx_description
1 polymer ?
#
loop_
_entity_poly.entity_id
_entity_poly.type
_entity_poly.pdbx_seq_one_letter_code
_entity_poly.pdbx_strand_id
1 'polypeptide(L)'
;EHWQKKNVMRLIKNKHIGGLITYTGSTHGTFYNLKEFQQSSKIPLFVAADYERGIGQFIDGTLFPSNMAIAATDNPNNAYKQGEITAIEAKALGVNMIFAPVLDINNNPDNPIINFRSYGDEAGIVSKFSLPYIKGIQSQNIIACGKHFPGHGDTDTDSHTSLPIINKKIKDLFSQELLPFKNACSEGIGSIMVAHILFPELDNDNPATFSQKITDNILRKQWNYNGLIITDALEMGALSSYTWHGESAIKAVEA
;
A
#
# COMPACT_ATOMS: atom_id res chain seq x y z
N GLU A 1 14.03 2.54 -22.79
CA GLU A 1 12.54 2.66 -22.86
C GLU A 1 11.91 1.68 -23.86
N HIS A 2 12.33 1.66 -25.12
CA HIS A 2 11.70 0.80 -26.14
C HIS A 2 11.82 -0.71 -25.85
N TRP A 3 12.92 -1.16 -25.28
CA TRP A 3 13.11 -2.55 -24.88
C TRP A 3 12.22 -2.97 -23.71
N GLN A 4 12.07 -2.10 -22.71
CA GLN A 4 11.17 -2.34 -21.58
C GLN A 4 9.73 -2.45 -22.04
N LYS A 5 9.27 -1.55 -22.90
CA LYS A 5 7.92 -1.59 -23.47
C LYS A 5 7.61 -2.90 -24.19
N LYS A 6 8.55 -3.42 -25.01
CA LYS A 6 8.39 -4.71 -25.70
C LYS A 6 8.24 -5.87 -24.72
N ASN A 7 9.02 -5.88 -23.63
CA ASN A 7 8.93 -6.91 -22.60
C ASN A 7 7.60 -6.87 -21.86
N VAL A 8 7.14 -5.70 -21.43
CA VAL A 8 5.84 -5.53 -20.79
C VAL A 8 4.73 -6.04 -21.71
N MET A 9 4.76 -5.66 -23.00
CA MET A 9 3.78 -6.10 -23.98
C MET A 9 3.79 -7.63 -24.15
N ARG A 10 4.97 -8.27 -24.13
CA ARG A 10 5.10 -9.73 -24.18
C ARG A 10 4.51 -10.40 -22.94
N LEU A 11 4.73 -9.82 -21.74
CA LEU A 11 4.16 -10.33 -20.49
C LEU A 11 2.63 -10.24 -20.50
N ILE A 12 2.07 -9.11 -20.94
CA ILE A 12 0.63 -8.93 -21.08
C ILE A 12 0.02 -9.97 -22.01
N LYS A 13 0.57 -10.12 -23.23
CA LYS A 13 -0.01 -10.97 -24.26
C LYS A 13 0.19 -12.47 -24.01
N ASN A 14 1.35 -12.86 -23.46
CA ASN A 14 1.75 -14.27 -23.39
C ASN A 14 1.72 -14.86 -21.96
N LYS A 15 1.78 -14.01 -20.92
CA LYS A 15 1.78 -14.45 -19.52
C LYS A 15 0.54 -14.01 -18.76
N HIS A 16 -0.28 -13.16 -19.38
CA HIS A 16 -1.55 -12.70 -18.81
C HIS A 16 -1.39 -12.11 -17.39
N ILE A 17 -0.37 -11.25 -17.20
CA ILE A 17 -0.16 -10.57 -15.92
C ILE A 17 -1.39 -9.77 -15.52
N GLY A 18 -1.69 -9.72 -14.21
CA GLY A 18 -2.89 -9.07 -13.69
C GLY A 18 -2.76 -7.56 -13.53
N GLY A 19 -1.54 -7.02 -13.47
CA GLY A 19 -1.32 -5.59 -13.27
C GLY A 19 0.10 -5.13 -13.53
N LEU A 20 0.28 -3.82 -13.39
CA LEU A 20 1.54 -3.09 -13.58
C LEU A 20 1.70 -2.08 -12.45
N ILE A 21 2.93 -1.80 -12.06
CA ILE A 21 3.27 -0.68 -11.17
C ILE A 21 4.02 0.36 -11.99
N THR A 22 3.62 1.63 -11.86
CA THR A 22 4.32 2.76 -12.49
C THR A 22 5.10 3.53 -11.45
N TYR A 23 6.27 4.00 -11.83
CA TYR A 23 7.12 4.81 -10.97
C TYR A 23 7.25 6.24 -11.53
N THR A 24 8.40 6.59 -12.06
CA THR A 24 8.72 7.92 -12.59
C THR A 24 8.71 7.93 -14.12
N GLY A 25 8.65 9.13 -14.71
CA GLY A 25 8.66 9.31 -16.16
C GLY A 25 8.08 10.66 -16.55
N SER A 26 7.60 10.79 -17.78
CA SER A 26 6.76 11.91 -18.18
C SER A 26 5.28 11.51 -18.13
N THR A 27 4.40 12.41 -17.73
CA THR A 27 2.95 12.20 -17.75
C THR A 27 2.47 11.76 -19.12
N HIS A 28 2.94 12.43 -20.18
CA HIS A 28 2.64 12.08 -21.56
C HIS A 28 3.04 10.65 -21.93
N GLY A 29 4.31 10.27 -21.65
CA GLY A 29 4.80 8.92 -21.96
C GLY A 29 4.08 7.83 -21.16
N THR A 30 3.80 8.10 -19.88
CA THR A 30 3.04 7.20 -19.01
C THR A 30 1.63 6.97 -19.53
N PHE A 31 0.90 8.04 -19.84
CA PHE A 31 -0.46 7.94 -20.39
C PHE A 31 -0.53 7.08 -21.67
N TYR A 32 0.32 7.35 -22.66
CA TYR A 32 0.27 6.59 -23.92
C TYR A 32 0.69 5.14 -23.76
N ASN A 33 1.69 4.85 -22.92
CA ASN A 33 2.10 3.48 -22.67
C ASN A 33 1.02 2.69 -21.92
N LEU A 34 0.42 3.25 -20.87
CA LEU A 34 -0.65 2.60 -20.12
C LEU A 34 -1.89 2.37 -20.98
N LYS A 35 -2.26 3.35 -21.82
CA LYS A 35 -3.36 3.19 -22.77
C LYS A 35 -3.14 2.01 -23.72
N GLU A 36 -1.93 1.89 -24.30
CA GLU A 36 -1.59 0.78 -25.20
C GLU A 36 -1.56 -0.56 -24.47
N PHE A 37 -1.04 -0.60 -23.22
CA PHE A 37 -1.02 -1.81 -22.41
C PHE A 37 -2.44 -2.29 -22.07
N GLN A 38 -3.30 -1.40 -21.62
CA GLN A 38 -4.71 -1.72 -21.35
C GLN A 38 -5.43 -2.26 -22.59
N GLN A 39 -5.26 -1.62 -23.76
CA GLN A 39 -5.86 -2.07 -25.02
C GLN A 39 -5.34 -3.44 -25.48
N SER A 40 -4.14 -3.82 -25.06
CA SER A 40 -3.50 -5.09 -25.44
C SER A 40 -3.83 -6.23 -24.49
N SER A 41 -4.42 -5.95 -23.34
CA SER A 41 -4.80 -6.96 -22.35
C SER A 41 -6.23 -7.47 -22.60
N LYS A 42 -6.43 -8.80 -22.44
CA LYS A 42 -7.76 -9.43 -22.54
C LYS A 42 -8.64 -9.11 -21.34
N ILE A 43 -8.03 -8.99 -20.16
CA ILE A 43 -8.68 -8.62 -18.89
C ILE A 43 -8.07 -7.29 -18.48
N PRO A 44 -8.88 -6.30 -18.06
CA PRO A 44 -8.37 -5.01 -17.62
C PRO A 44 -7.28 -5.18 -16.55
N LEU A 45 -6.15 -4.48 -16.74
CA LEU A 45 -5.02 -4.52 -15.82
C LEU A 45 -5.28 -3.63 -14.60
N PHE A 46 -4.86 -4.08 -13.43
CA PHE A 46 -4.56 -3.17 -12.33
C PHE A 46 -3.32 -2.36 -12.69
N VAL A 47 -3.43 -1.04 -12.62
CA VAL A 47 -2.30 -0.13 -12.80
C VAL A 47 -2.14 0.65 -11.52
N ALA A 48 -1.08 0.37 -10.78
CA ALA A 48 -0.85 0.91 -9.46
C ALA A 48 0.35 1.88 -9.42
N ALA A 49 0.36 2.76 -8.41
CA ALA A 49 1.49 3.65 -8.14
C ALA A 49 1.53 4.10 -6.67
N ASP A 50 2.75 4.41 -6.17
CA ASP A 50 2.99 4.97 -4.84
C ASP A 50 2.80 6.49 -4.83
N TYR A 51 1.57 6.95 -4.93
CA TYR A 51 1.23 8.38 -4.95
C TYR A 51 0.84 8.87 -3.54
N GLU A 52 1.68 8.60 -2.53
CA GLU A 52 1.43 9.00 -1.14
C GLU A 52 1.28 10.53 -0.97
N ARG A 53 1.98 11.29 -1.81
CA ARG A 53 1.99 12.76 -1.81
C ARG A 53 1.53 13.35 -3.14
N GLY A 54 0.54 12.72 -3.78
CA GLY A 54 0.13 13.09 -5.14
C GLY A 54 1.05 12.53 -6.21
N ILE A 55 0.81 12.91 -7.46
CA ILE A 55 1.61 12.46 -8.61
C ILE A 55 2.88 13.31 -8.83
N GLY A 56 3.31 14.08 -7.83
CA GLY A 56 4.45 15.01 -7.91
C GLY A 56 5.83 14.38 -8.10
N GLN A 57 5.91 13.07 -8.27
CA GLN A 57 7.10 12.40 -8.83
C GLN A 57 7.26 12.67 -10.33
N PHE A 58 6.26 13.23 -11.00
CA PHE A 58 6.32 13.81 -12.33
C PHE A 58 6.48 15.33 -12.22
N ILE A 59 7.25 15.95 -13.12
CA ILE A 59 7.55 17.39 -13.08
C ILE A 59 6.28 18.26 -13.16
N ASP A 60 5.28 17.79 -13.89
CA ASP A 60 4.01 18.47 -14.14
C ASP A 60 2.84 17.93 -13.27
N GLY A 61 3.15 17.13 -12.26
CA GLY A 61 2.16 16.59 -11.31
C GLY A 61 2.10 17.40 -10.02
N THR A 62 0.95 17.34 -9.33
CA THR A 62 0.78 17.98 -8.03
C THR A 62 1.55 17.23 -6.93
N LEU A 63 2.42 17.97 -6.23
CA LEU A 63 3.14 17.47 -5.05
C LEU A 63 2.52 18.08 -3.79
N PHE A 64 1.96 17.23 -2.95
CA PHE A 64 1.41 17.60 -1.66
C PHE A 64 2.47 17.57 -0.53
N PRO A 65 2.22 18.26 0.59
CA PRO A 65 2.95 18.05 1.84
C PRO A 65 2.91 16.60 2.30
N SER A 66 3.77 16.23 3.26
CA SER A 66 3.73 14.90 3.89
C SER A 66 2.42 14.69 4.66
N ASN A 67 2.07 13.41 4.92
CA ASN A 67 0.86 13.09 5.70
C ASN A 67 0.91 13.71 7.11
N MET A 68 2.09 13.69 7.76
CA MET A 68 2.29 14.35 9.05
C MET A 68 2.03 15.88 8.97
N ALA A 69 2.46 16.53 7.89
CA ALA A 69 2.18 17.97 7.70
C ALA A 69 0.70 18.25 7.40
N ILE A 70 0.01 17.36 6.68
CA ILE A 70 -1.45 17.44 6.50
C ILE A 70 -2.17 17.26 7.84
N ALA A 71 -1.75 16.31 8.68
CA ALA A 71 -2.32 16.11 10.01
C ALA A 71 -2.10 17.31 10.93
N ALA A 72 -0.94 17.97 10.84
CA ALA A 72 -0.62 19.18 11.61
C ALA A 72 -1.56 20.37 11.30
N THR A 73 -2.30 20.35 10.20
CA THR A 73 -3.34 21.36 9.91
C THR A 73 -4.58 21.23 10.77
N ASP A 74 -4.72 20.13 11.49
CA ASP A 74 -5.91 19.72 12.26
C ASP A 74 -7.24 19.72 11.49
N ASN A 75 -7.17 19.75 10.16
CA ASN A 75 -8.34 19.79 9.27
C ASN A 75 -8.38 18.54 8.37
N PRO A 76 -9.20 17.52 8.70
CA PRO A 76 -9.31 16.29 7.91
C PRO A 76 -9.77 16.49 6.46
N ASN A 77 -10.46 17.61 6.17
CA ASN A 77 -10.86 17.93 4.79
C ASN A 77 -9.65 18.19 3.88
N ASN A 78 -8.49 18.56 4.42
CA ASN A 78 -7.26 18.69 3.65
C ASN A 78 -6.78 17.31 3.16
N ALA A 79 -6.91 16.26 4.00
CA ALA A 79 -6.61 14.89 3.58
C ALA A 79 -7.60 14.38 2.53
N TYR A 80 -8.90 14.68 2.66
CA TYR A 80 -9.89 14.36 1.64
C TYR A 80 -9.52 14.99 0.29
N LYS A 81 -9.24 16.29 0.27
CA LYS A 81 -8.86 17.02 -0.96
C LYS A 81 -7.56 16.50 -1.56
N GLN A 82 -6.56 16.17 -0.73
CA GLN A 82 -5.32 15.54 -1.19
C GLN A 82 -5.64 14.23 -1.92
N GLY A 83 -6.44 13.34 -1.33
CA GLY A 83 -6.85 12.07 -1.94
C GLY A 83 -7.63 12.27 -3.23
N GLU A 84 -8.61 13.18 -3.24
CA GLU A 84 -9.44 13.47 -4.40
C GLU A 84 -8.61 13.99 -5.59
N ILE A 85 -7.75 14.98 -5.37
CA ILE A 85 -6.90 15.55 -6.43
C ILE A 85 -5.90 14.52 -6.94
N THR A 86 -5.25 13.77 -6.02
CA THR A 86 -4.34 12.69 -6.39
C THR A 86 -5.04 11.67 -7.30
N ALA A 87 -6.27 11.29 -6.97
CA ALA A 87 -7.03 10.32 -7.75
C ALA A 87 -7.47 10.87 -9.13
N ILE A 88 -7.85 12.15 -9.22
CA ILE A 88 -8.17 12.80 -10.50
C ILE A 88 -6.97 12.76 -11.43
N GLU A 89 -5.80 13.16 -10.95
CA GLU A 89 -4.57 13.18 -11.74
C GLU A 89 -4.10 11.75 -12.09
N ALA A 90 -4.13 10.82 -11.14
CA ALA A 90 -3.81 9.41 -11.37
C ALA A 90 -4.71 8.77 -12.45
N LYS A 91 -6.01 9.03 -12.37
CA LYS A 91 -6.99 8.55 -13.36
C LYS A 91 -6.71 9.11 -14.75
N ALA A 92 -6.33 10.37 -14.85
CA ALA A 92 -5.97 11.00 -16.13
C ALA A 92 -4.75 10.32 -16.78
N LEU A 93 -3.83 9.75 -15.98
CA LEU A 93 -2.69 8.96 -16.47
C LEU A 93 -3.04 7.51 -16.83
N GLY A 94 -4.21 7.01 -16.42
CA GLY A 94 -4.61 5.61 -16.59
C GLY A 94 -4.26 4.71 -15.40
N VAL A 95 -3.88 5.29 -14.26
CA VAL A 95 -3.71 4.58 -12.97
C VAL A 95 -5.08 4.37 -12.35
N ASN A 96 -5.36 3.15 -11.86
CA ASN A 96 -6.64 2.78 -11.26
C ASN A 96 -6.52 2.27 -9.80
N MET A 97 -5.28 2.24 -9.25
CA MET A 97 -5.01 1.85 -7.88
C MET A 97 -3.87 2.72 -7.32
N ILE A 98 -4.01 3.21 -6.11
CA ILE A 98 -3.00 4.02 -5.44
C ILE A 98 -2.57 3.31 -4.15
N PHE A 99 -1.27 3.03 -4.00
CA PHE A 99 -0.68 2.45 -2.80
C PHE A 99 -0.55 3.49 -1.68
N ALA A 100 -1.71 4.01 -1.28
CA ALA A 100 -1.90 4.95 -0.20
C ALA A 100 -3.36 4.88 0.32
N PRO A 101 -3.60 5.27 1.57
CA PRO A 101 -2.70 5.94 2.50
C PRO A 101 -1.80 4.99 3.30
N VAL A 102 -0.74 5.56 3.92
CA VAL A 102 -0.01 4.92 5.00
C VAL A 102 -0.90 4.95 6.25
N LEU A 103 -1.19 3.77 6.80
CA LEU A 103 -2.01 3.57 8.01
C LEU A 103 -1.16 3.26 9.25
N ASP A 104 0.15 3.17 9.06
CA ASP A 104 1.11 2.93 10.14
C ASP A 104 1.12 4.08 11.13
N ILE A 105 1.25 3.75 12.41
CA ILE A 105 1.35 4.72 13.52
C ILE A 105 2.83 4.97 13.79
N ASN A 106 3.30 6.20 13.71
CA ASN A 106 4.72 6.54 13.95
C ASN A 106 5.04 6.60 15.45
N ASN A 107 4.85 5.51 16.16
CA ASN A 107 5.06 5.40 17.60
C ASN A 107 6.50 5.07 18.03
N ASN A 108 7.37 4.78 17.08
CA ASN A 108 8.82 4.66 17.28
C ASN A 108 9.53 5.85 16.60
N PRO A 109 10.15 6.77 17.37
CA PRO A 109 10.84 7.94 16.80
C PRO A 109 12.07 7.56 15.96
N ASP A 110 12.66 6.37 16.22
CA ASP A 110 13.83 5.87 15.50
C ASP A 110 13.46 5.06 14.24
N ASN A 111 12.17 4.99 13.90
CA ASN A 111 11.71 4.29 12.71
C ASN A 111 12.29 4.92 11.43
N PRO A 112 13.09 4.16 10.63
CA PRO A 112 13.77 4.73 9.47
C PRO A 112 12.86 4.87 8.24
N ILE A 113 11.67 4.22 8.22
CA ILE A 113 10.86 4.04 7.02
C ILE A 113 9.56 4.83 7.05
N ILE A 114 8.85 4.83 8.18
CA ILE A 114 7.51 5.44 8.26
C ILE A 114 7.61 6.94 8.52
N ASN A 115 8.13 7.36 9.66
CA ASN A 115 8.40 8.76 9.97
C ASN A 115 7.27 9.71 9.47
N PHE A 116 7.60 10.76 8.71
CA PHE A 116 6.64 11.75 8.19
C PHE A 116 5.63 11.20 7.16
N ARG A 117 5.78 9.93 6.72
CA ARG A 117 4.78 9.25 5.88
C ARG A 117 3.52 8.90 6.66
N SER A 118 3.60 8.71 8.00
CA SER A 118 2.44 8.58 8.87
C SER A 118 1.72 9.92 9.06
N TYR A 119 0.44 9.86 9.42
CA TYR A 119 -0.32 11.04 9.87
C TYR A 119 -0.01 11.44 11.32
N GLY A 120 0.55 10.52 12.14
CA GLY A 120 0.89 10.78 13.53
C GLY A 120 1.29 9.53 14.32
N ASP A 121 1.45 9.72 15.61
CA ASP A 121 1.92 8.73 16.58
C ASP A 121 0.79 8.07 17.40
N GLU A 122 -0.46 8.41 17.10
CA GLU A 122 -1.65 7.85 17.73
C GLU A 122 -2.63 7.28 16.71
N ALA A 123 -3.21 6.11 17.00
CA ALA A 123 -4.18 5.43 16.14
C ALA A 123 -5.39 6.30 15.78
N GLY A 124 -5.83 7.15 16.74
CA GLY A 124 -6.93 8.10 16.55
C GLY A 124 -6.60 9.16 15.51
N ILE A 125 -5.39 9.74 15.55
CA ILE A 125 -4.92 10.73 14.59
C ILE A 125 -4.78 10.11 13.21
N VAL A 126 -4.13 8.94 13.11
CA VAL A 126 -3.99 8.22 11.84
C VAL A 126 -5.36 7.95 11.21
N SER A 127 -6.33 7.44 11.98
CA SER A 127 -7.69 7.21 11.50
C SER A 127 -8.40 8.50 11.10
N LYS A 128 -8.27 9.57 11.89
CA LYS A 128 -8.92 10.88 11.64
C LYS A 128 -8.59 11.45 10.27
N PHE A 129 -7.37 11.24 9.79
CA PHE A 129 -6.89 11.78 8.50
C PHE A 129 -6.91 10.76 7.37
N SER A 130 -6.58 9.50 7.64
CA SER A 130 -6.53 8.47 6.59
C SER A 130 -7.92 8.13 6.01
N LEU A 131 -8.98 8.10 6.84
CA LEU A 131 -10.32 7.79 6.37
C LEU A 131 -10.86 8.82 5.37
N PRO A 132 -10.76 10.15 5.61
CA PRO A 132 -11.09 11.14 4.60
C PRO A 132 -10.24 11.02 3.33
N TYR A 133 -8.94 10.74 3.44
CA TYR A 133 -8.07 10.52 2.28
C TYR A 133 -8.54 9.35 1.43
N ILE A 134 -8.86 8.20 2.06
CA ILE A 134 -9.44 7.03 1.38
C ILE A 134 -10.73 7.42 0.64
N LYS A 135 -11.64 8.14 1.30
CA LYS A 135 -12.88 8.62 0.69
C LYS A 135 -12.60 9.54 -0.50
N GLY A 136 -11.60 10.42 -0.40
CA GLY A 136 -11.17 11.27 -1.51
C GLY A 136 -10.70 10.47 -2.72
N ILE A 137 -9.82 9.49 -2.52
CA ILE A 137 -9.35 8.61 -3.62
C ILE A 137 -10.54 7.84 -4.23
N GLN A 138 -11.34 7.18 -3.40
CA GLN A 138 -12.40 6.30 -3.88
C GLN A 138 -13.58 7.05 -4.51
N SER A 139 -13.76 8.35 -4.21
CA SER A 139 -14.75 9.21 -4.86
C SER A 139 -14.55 9.31 -6.37
N GLN A 140 -13.34 9.05 -6.86
CA GLN A 140 -12.97 9.08 -8.27
C GLN A 140 -12.97 7.68 -8.94
N ASN A 141 -13.49 6.65 -8.26
CA ASN A 141 -13.43 5.25 -8.68
C ASN A 141 -11.99 4.73 -8.86
N ILE A 142 -11.07 5.17 -8.02
CA ILE A 142 -9.70 4.65 -7.89
C ILE A 142 -9.63 3.82 -6.61
N ILE A 143 -8.93 2.70 -6.66
CA ILE A 143 -8.74 1.83 -5.49
C ILE A 143 -7.69 2.46 -4.58
N ALA A 144 -8.08 2.77 -3.33
CA ALA A 144 -7.14 3.10 -2.27
C ALA A 144 -6.58 1.83 -1.65
N CYS A 145 -5.29 1.83 -1.29
CA CYS A 145 -4.60 0.72 -0.66
C CYS A 145 -3.96 1.14 0.65
N GLY A 146 -4.52 0.71 1.77
CA GLY A 146 -3.96 0.96 3.10
C GLY A 146 -2.73 0.10 3.39
N LYS A 147 -1.65 0.71 3.86
CA LYS A 147 -0.36 0.04 4.06
C LYS A 147 0.34 0.53 5.34
N HIS A 148 1.17 -0.28 5.96
CA HIS A 148 1.65 -1.63 5.64
C HIS A 148 1.14 -2.60 6.73
N PHE A 149 0.09 -3.34 6.43
CA PHE A 149 -0.58 -4.22 7.41
C PHE A 149 0.34 -5.32 7.93
N PRO A 150 0.33 -5.64 9.23
CA PRO A 150 -0.53 -5.15 10.33
C PRO A 150 -0.02 -3.90 11.06
N GLY A 151 1.01 -3.21 10.57
CA GLY A 151 1.58 -1.98 11.09
C GLY A 151 3.10 -1.99 11.08
N HIS A 152 3.74 -1.00 10.44
CA HIS A 152 5.19 -0.88 10.28
C HIS A 152 5.79 0.25 11.12
N GLY A 153 4.96 0.96 11.91
CA GLY A 153 5.40 2.19 12.58
C GLY A 153 6.32 1.98 13.78
N ASP A 154 6.28 0.79 14.41
CA ASP A 154 7.08 0.45 15.59
C ASP A 154 8.37 -0.34 15.27
N THR A 155 8.74 -0.41 14.00
CA THR A 155 9.99 -1.08 13.61
C THR A 155 11.21 -0.16 13.76
N ASP A 156 12.35 -0.73 14.11
CA ASP A 156 13.67 -0.10 14.13
C ASP A 156 14.53 -0.50 12.92
N THR A 157 13.99 -1.36 12.07
CA THR A 157 14.69 -1.99 10.95
C THR A 157 13.92 -1.76 9.64
N ASP A 158 14.67 -1.47 8.59
CA ASP A 158 14.13 -1.31 7.23
C ASP A 158 13.85 -2.68 6.59
N SER A 159 12.57 -2.95 6.26
CA SER A 159 12.14 -4.17 5.59
C SER A 159 12.72 -4.35 4.17
N HIS A 160 13.27 -3.29 3.56
CA HIS A 160 14.02 -3.42 2.30
C HIS A 160 15.34 -4.16 2.48
N THR A 161 15.90 -4.21 3.69
CA THR A 161 17.23 -4.80 3.96
C THR A 161 17.17 -6.09 4.76
N SER A 162 16.28 -6.17 5.76
CA SER A 162 16.14 -7.33 6.64
C SER A 162 14.74 -7.43 7.21
N LEU A 163 14.39 -8.59 7.80
CA LEU A 163 13.05 -8.81 8.37
C LEU A 163 12.91 -8.10 9.72
N PRO A 164 12.04 -7.09 9.83
CA PRO A 164 11.71 -6.47 11.11
C PRO A 164 10.93 -7.42 12.01
N ILE A 165 11.07 -7.28 13.33
CA ILE A 165 10.33 -8.05 14.34
C ILE A 165 9.68 -7.08 15.31
N ILE A 166 8.37 -7.21 15.51
CA ILE A 166 7.61 -6.42 16.48
C ILE A 166 7.14 -7.33 17.63
N ASN A 167 7.79 -7.19 18.77
CA ASN A 167 7.47 -7.93 20.00
C ASN A 167 6.48 -7.15 20.87
N LYS A 168 5.24 -7.07 20.45
CA LYS A 168 4.17 -6.37 21.15
C LYS A 168 3.05 -7.32 21.53
N LYS A 169 2.49 -7.17 22.73
CA LYS A 169 1.38 -8.01 23.19
C LYS A 169 0.17 -7.87 22.26
N ILE A 170 -0.52 -8.97 22.04
CA ILE A 170 -1.69 -9.02 21.15
C ILE A 170 -2.75 -7.95 21.47
N LYS A 171 -2.98 -7.67 22.75
CA LYS A 171 -3.91 -6.63 23.20
C LYS A 171 -3.50 -5.23 22.70
N ASP A 172 -2.22 -4.92 22.77
CA ASP A 172 -1.70 -3.61 22.36
C ASP A 172 -1.70 -3.49 20.84
N LEU A 173 -1.37 -4.56 20.11
CA LEU A 173 -1.49 -4.61 18.66
C LEU A 173 -2.91 -4.28 18.19
N PHE A 174 -3.94 -4.89 18.80
CA PHE A 174 -5.34 -4.65 18.43
C PHE A 174 -5.85 -3.26 18.82
N SER A 175 -5.32 -2.66 19.88
CA SER A 175 -5.73 -1.33 20.34
C SER A 175 -4.98 -0.18 19.67
N GLN A 176 -3.85 -0.46 19.05
CA GLN A 176 -2.99 0.53 18.40
C GLN A 176 -2.75 0.19 16.93
N GLU A 177 -1.74 -0.63 16.62
CA GLU A 177 -1.26 -0.87 15.24
C GLU A 177 -2.36 -1.29 14.27
N LEU A 178 -3.22 -2.20 14.69
CA LEU A 178 -4.31 -2.74 13.88
C LEU A 178 -5.54 -1.83 13.78
N LEU A 179 -5.68 -0.85 14.68
CA LEU A 179 -6.90 -0.05 14.76
C LEU A 179 -7.16 0.81 13.52
N PRO A 180 -6.17 1.54 12.93
CA PRO A 180 -6.38 2.28 11.70
C PRO A 180 -6.79 1.39 10.53
N PHE A 181 -6.21 0.20 10.41
CA PHE A 181 -6.57 -0.78 9.38
C PHE A 181 -7.98 -1.30 9.55
N LYS A 182 -8.37 -1.65 10.79
CA LYS A 182 -9.74 -2.08 11.10
C LYS A 182 -10.76 -1.00 10.73
N ASN A 183 -10.48 0.25 11.06
CA ASN A 183 -11.34 1.37 10.73
C ASN A 183 -11.44 1.56 9.21
N ALA A 184 -10.32 1.47 8.48
CA ALA A 184 -10.30 1.56 7.02
C ALA A 184 -11.09 0.41 6.37
N CYS A 185 -10.94 -0.83 6.85
CA CYS A 185 -11.73 -1.98 6.38
C CYS A 185 -13.23 -1.78 6.61
N SER A 186 -13.63 -1.27 7.78
CA SER A 186 -15.03 -0.99 8.11
C SER A 186 -15.64 0.12 7.25
N GLU A 187 -14.84 1.09 6.81
CA GLU A 187 -15.23 2.17 5.89
C GLU A 187 -15.11 1.79 4.40
N GLY A 188 -14.78 0.53 4.10
CA GLY A 188 -14.80 -0.01 2.75
C GLY A 188 -13.60 0.36 1.89
N ILE A 189 -12.40 0.41 2.46
CA ILE A 189 -11.18 0.54 1.66
C ILE A 189 -11.07 -0.58 0.63
N GLY A 190 -10.65 -0.26 -0.60
CA GLY A 190 -10.62 -1.22 -1.71
C GLY A 190 -9.48 -2.23 -1.64
N SER A 191 -8.36 -1.89 -1.01
CA SER A 191 -7.21 -2.80 -0.87
C SER A 191 -6.44 -2.59 0.43
N ILE A 192 -5.79 -3.67 0.90
CA ILE A 192 -4.81 -3.67 2.01
C ILE A 192 -3.51 -4.29 1.52
N MET A 193 -2.39 -3.63 1.77
CA MET A 193 -1.04 -4.14 1.49
C MET A 193 -0.42 -4.73 2.74
N VAL A 194 0.02 -5.98 2.67
CA VAL A 194 0.63 -6.72 3.78
C VAL A 194 2.14 -6.57 3.76
N ALA A 195 2.69 -6.17 4.90
CA ALA A 195 4.12 -5.95 5.11
C ALA A 195 4.92 -7.23 5.33
N HIS A 196 6.22 -7.15 5.10
CA HIS A 196 7.18 -8.21 5.44
C HIS A 196 7.74 -7.99 6.85
N ILE A 197 6.93 -8.33 7.87
CA ILE A 197 7.26 -8.13 9.29
C ILE A 197 6.84 -9.38 10.06
N LEU A 198 7.67 -9.81 11.02
CA LEU A 198 7.34 -10.87 11.96
C LEU A 198 6.67 -10.28 13.20
N PHE A 199 5.51 -10.81 13.56
CA PHE A 199 4.76 -10.50 14.78
C PHE A 199 4.63 -11.78 15.61
N PRO A 200 5.58 -12.11 16.50
CA PRO A 200 5.57 -13.39 17.21
C PRO A 200 4.29 -13.67 18.01
N GLU A 201 3.64 -12.62 18.54
CA GLU A 201 2.36 -12.75 19.26
C GLU A 201 1.17 -13.10 18.36
N LEU A 202 1.25 -12.84 17.06
CA LEU A 202 0.22 -13.19 16.07
C LEU A 202 0.56 -14.49 15.33
N ASP A 203 1.81 -14.60 14.87
CA ASP A 203 2.39 -15.79 14.25
C ASP A 203 3.91 -15.78 14.45
N ASN A 204 4.40 -16.76 15.21
CA ASN A 204 5.82 -16.86 15.52
C ASN A 204 6.65 -17.51 14.40
N ASP A 205 5.98 -18.16 13.45
CA ASP A 205 6.64 -18.99 12.45
C ASP A 205 6.78 -18.30 11.09
N ASN A 206 5.83 -17.38 10.77
CA ASN A 206 5.75 -16.76 9.46
C ASN A 206 5.65 -15.23 9.57
N PRO A 207 6.38 -14.48 8.71
CA PRO A 207 6.12 -13.05 8.53
C PRO A 207 4.68 -12.82 8.05
N ALA A 208 4.13 -11.64 8.31
CA ALA A 208 2.74 -11.33 8.01
C ALA A 208 2.32 -11.68 6.58
N THR A 209 3.20 -11.46 5.59
CA THR A 209 3.00 -11.80 4.18
C THR A 209 2.68 -13.27 3.92
N PHE A 210 3.20 -14.19 4.75
CA PHE A 210 3.02 -15.64 4.60
C PHE A 210 2.13 -16.25 5.69
N SER A 211 1.49 -15.42 6.50
CA SER A 211 0.73 -15.86 7.66
C SER A 211 -0.76 -15.89 7.41
N GLN A 212 -1.35 -17.08 7.30
CA GLN A 212 -2.80 -17.26 7.32
C GLN A 212 -3.45 -16.72 8.61
N LYS A 213 -2.72 -16.79 9.76
CA LYS A 213 -3.22 -16.26 11.04
C LYS A 213 -3.44 -14.74 10.97
N ILE A 214 -2.61 -14.03 10.20
CA ILE A 214 -2.67 -12.57 10.05
C ILE A 214 -3.57 -12.19 8.87
N THR A 215 -3.33 -12.74 7.68
CA THR A 215 -4.01 -12.35 6.46
C THR A 215 -5.44 -12.87 6.39
N ASP A 216 -5.63 -14.18 6.54
CA ASP A 216 -6.97 -14.78 6.43
C ASP A 216 -7.76 -14.62 7.72
N ASN A 217 -7.19 -15.01 8.90
CA ASN A 217 -7.99 -15.01 10.12
C ASN A 217 -8.36 -13.60 10.60
N ILE A 218 -7.45 -12.61 10.53
CA ILE A 218 -7.77 -11.25 10.98
C ILE A 218 -8.56 -10.51 9.89
N LEU A 219 -8.05 -10.39 8.66
CA LEU A 219 -8.71 -9.58 7.64
C LEU A 219 -10.00 -10.26 7.15
N ARG A 220 -9.94 -11.52 6.71
CA ARG A 220 -11.09 -12.18 6.10
C ARG A 220 -12.11 -12.62 7.13
N LYS A 221 -11.69 -13.40 8.15
CA LYS A 221 -12.64 -14.03 9.08
C LYS A 221 -13.10 -13.10 10.20
N GLN A 222 -12.16 -12.42 10.88
CA GLN A 222 -12.50 -11.59 12.04
C GLN A 222 -13.12 -10.24 11.63
N TRP A 223 -12.57 -9.59 10.57
CA TRP A 223 -13.06 -8.28 10.12
C TRP A 223 -14.01 -8.36 8.93
N ASN A 224 -14.24 -9.56 8.37
CA ASN A 224 -15.08 -9.78 7.19
C ASN A 224 -14.70 -8.86 6.01
N TYR A 225 -13.40 -8.60 5.86
CA TYR A 225 -12.89 -7.74 4.79
C TYR A 225 -12.92 -8.47 3.44
N ASN A 226 -13.64 -7.90 2.48
CA ASN A 226 -13.84 -8.47 1.14
C ASN A 226 -13.06 -7.74 0.03
N GLY A 227 -12.27 -6.71 0.37
CA GLY A 227 -11.41 -6.01 -0.57
C GLY A 227 -10.20 -6.82 -1.01
N LEU A 228 -9.39 -6.25 -1.87
CA LEU A 228 -8.17 -6.89 -2.37
C LEU A 228 -7.09 -6.90 -1.28
N ILE A 229 -6.45 -8.05 -1.08
CA ILE A 229 -5.25 -8.16 -0.25
C ILE A 229 -4.06 -8.35 -1.20
N ILE A 230 -3.04 -7.51 -1.05
CA ILE A 230 -1.80 -7.59 -1.84
C ILE A 230 -0.62 -7.66 -0.88
N THR A 231 0.52 -8.13 -1.37
CA THR A 231 1.79 -8.07 -0.63
C THR A 231 2.51 -6.78 -0.96
N ASP A 232 3.41 -6.36 -0.09
CA ASP A 232 4.53 -5.51 -0.48
C ASP A 232 5.44 -6.26 -1.46
N ALA A 233 6.46 -5.61 -2.01
CA ALA A 233 7.30 -6.16 -3.06
C ALA A 233 8.05 -7.42 -2.59
N LEU A 234 7.77 -8.58 -3.20
CA LEU A 234 8.29 -9.88 -2.77
C LEU A 234 9.82 -10.04 -2.97
N GLU A 235 10.45 -9.13 -3.71
CA GLU A 235 11.91 -9.07 -3.87
C GLU A 235 12.63 -8.32 -2.75
N MET A 236 11.93 -7.77 -1.76
CA MET A 236 12.54 -7.04 -0.64
C MET A 236 13.43 -7.94 0.22
N GLY A 237 14.51 -7.36 0.77
CA GLY A 237 15.51 -8.07 1.55
C GLY A 237 14.97 -8.81 2.77
N ALA A 238 13.86 -8.35 3.35
CA ALA A 238 13.17 -9.02 4.46
C ALA A 238 12.81 -10.49 4.15
N LEU A 239 12.51 -10.83 2.90
CA LEU A 239 12.14 -12.19 2.49
C LEU A 239 13.31 -13.00 1.94
N SER A 240 14.43 -12.39 1.64
CA SER A 240 15.57 -13.05 0.96
C SER A 240 16.16 -14.23 1.76
N SER A 241 16.03 -14.21 3.09
CA SER A 241 16.47 -15.30 3.98
C SER A 241 15.41 -16.39 4.18
N TYR A 242 14.17 -16.14 3.77
CA TYR A 242 13.05 -17.08 3.98
C TYR A 242 12.83 -17.99 2.78
N THR A 243 12.97 -17.46 1.56
CA THR A 243 12.57 -18.21 0.38
C THR A 243 13.06 -17.50 -0.91
N TRP A 244 13.08 -18.21 -2.01
CA TRP A 244 13.32 -17.61 -3.32
C TRP A 244 12.01 -17.02 -3.89
N HIS A 245 12.10 -16.05 -4.80
CA HIS A 245 10.96 -15.23 -5.25
C HIS A 245 9.74 -16.02 -5.74
N GLY A 246 9.95 -17.15 -6.43
CA GLY A 246 8.83 -17.99 -6.90
C GLY A 246 8.07 -18.68 -5.77
N GLU A 247 8.77 -19.14 -4.74
CA GLU A 247 8.17 -19.72 -3.55
C GLU A 247 7.47 -18.66 -2.71
N SER A 248 8.04 -17.44 -2.63
CA SER A 248 7.38 -16.30 -1.96
C SER A 248 6.01 -16.03 -2.54
N ALA A 249 5.87 -16.07 -3.87
CA ALA A 249 4.58 -15.85 -4.52
C ALA A 249 3.56 -16.96 -4.16
N ILE A 250 4.00 -18.23 -4.09
CA ILE A 250 3.13 -19.35 -3.70
C ILE A 250 2.66 -19.17 -2.26
N LYS A 251 3.60 -18.96 -1.31
CA LYS A 251 3.29 -18.76 0.11
C LYS A 251 2.36 -17.58 0.36
N ALA A 252 2.54 -16.49 -0.38
CA ALA A 252 1.68 -15.32 -0.26
C ALA A 252 0.25 -15.58 -0.75
N VAL A 253 0.06 -16.45 -1.75
CA VAL A 253 -1.28 -16.85 -2.23
C VAL A 253 -1.93 -17.84 -1.27
N GLU A 254 -1.15 -18.68 -0.59
CA GLU A 254 -1.64 -19.65 0.40
C GLU A 254 -2.01 -19.00 1.74
N ALA A 255 -1.50 -17.78 2.01
CA ALA A 255 -1.76 -17.03 3.23
C ALA A 255 -3.08 -16.23 3.16
#